data_d57c115b200ad6c21608ec4e29635f6c
#
_entry.id   d57c115b200ad6c21608ec4e29635f6c
#
_cell.length_a   1.000
_cell.length_b   1.000
_cell.length_c   1.000
_cell.angle_alpha   90.00
_cell.angle_beta   90.00
_cell.angle_gamma   90.00
#
_symmetry.space_group_name_H-M   'P 1'
#
loop_
_entity.id
_entity.type
_entity.pdbx_description
1 polymer ?
#
loop_
_entity_poly.entity_id
_entity_poly.type
_entity_poly.pdbx_seq_one_letter_code
_entity_poly.pdbx_strand_id
1 'polypeptide(L)'
;VATGATNAIIPVPGKDLPTVVNAWDVLAKKEIVFGNVSVIGGGLVGVETAEYLASRGCKVTIVEMMDQIAKEESNTVLPTLMEELNSHEVEVLTSAKLMEITEKSVIVEKTVDEKTEKAEVASDFVVMAVGAKKNAVELNNCTLPIHYVGDCTGERPSNIEHAIKSAYDVACEL
;
A
#
# COMPACT_ATOMS: atom_id res chain seq x y z
N VAL A 1 -15.36 8.64 -18.30
CA VAL A 1 -15.32 7.57 -17.29
C VAL A 1 -14.16 7.85 -16.36
N ALA A 2 -14.43 7.93 -15.06
CA ALA A 2 -13.45 8.25 -14.01
C ALA A 2 -13.67 7.30 -12.81
N THR A 3 -13.46 6.02 -13.00
CA THR A 3 -13.77 4.97 -12.01
C THR A 3 -12.62 4.71 -11.02
N GLY A 4 -11.50 5.44 -11.17
CA GLY A 4 -10.39 5.41 -10.23
C GLY A 4 -9.63 4.08 -10.22
N ALA A 5 -9.24 3.64 -9.03
CA ALA A 5 -8.42 2.47 -8.79
C ALA A 5 -8.99 1.56 -7.70
N THR A 6 -8.49 0.35 -7.62
CA THR A 6 -8.75 -0.62 -6.55
C THR A 6 -7.42 -1.08 -5.94
N ASN A 7 -7.45 -1.57 -4.71
CA ASN A 7 -6.26 -2.11 -4.06
C ASN A 7 -5.64 -3.25 -4.88
N ALA A 8 -4.33 -3.25 -4.99
CA ALA A 8 -3.59 -4.40 -5.49
C ALA A 8 -3.52 -5.48 -4.41
N ILE A 9 -3.49 -6.75 -4.85
CA ILE A 9 -3.39 -7.91 -3.97
C ILE A 9 -2.19 -8.73 -4.42
N ILE A 10 -1.32 -9.10 -3.48
CA ILE A 10 -0.20 -10.02 -3.75
C ILE A 10 -0.71 -11.46 -3.66
N PRO A 11 -0.41 -12.32 -4.63
CA PRO A 11 -0.82 -13.73 -4.63
C PRO A 11 0.13 -14.56 -3.75
N VAL A 12 0.03 -14.41 -2.42
CA VAL A 12 0.78 -15.20 -1.44
C VAL A 12 -0.14 -16.12 -0.65
N PRO A 13 0.33 -17.27 -0.14
CA PRO A 13 -0.41 -18.09 0.79
C PRO A 13 -0.89 -17.28 1.99
N GLY A 14 -2.13 -17.49 2.41
CA GLY A 14 -2.72 -16.80 3.57
C GLY A 14 -3.32 -15.42 3.28
N LYS A 15 -3.25 -14.90 2.05
CA LYS A 15 -3.80 -13.58 1.68
C LYS A 15 -5.30 -13.38 1.94
N ASP A 16 -6.05 -14.48 2.03
CA ASP A 16 -7.50 -14.48 2.25
C ASP A 16 -7.89 -14.75 3.72
N LEU A 17 -6.94 -14.75 4.64
CA LEU A 17 -7.22 -14.90 6.07
C LEU A 17 -8.02 -13.69 6.59
N PRO A 18 -8.93 -13.89 7.57
CA PRO A 18 -9.75 -12.79 8.11
C PRO A 18 -8.96 -11.65 8.76
N THR A 19 -7.72 -11.91 9.14
CA THR A 19 -6.79 -10.95 9.72
C THR A 19 -6.04 -10.11 8.68
N VAL A 20 -6.24 -10.40 7.38
CA VAL A 20 -5.64 -9.64 6.29
C VAL A 20 -6.62 -8.58 5.80
N VAL A 21 -6.23 -7.32 5.93
CA VAL A 21 -7.06 -6.16 5.58
C VAL A 21 -6.32 -5.21 4.63
N ASN A 22 -7.03 -4.29 3.98
CA ASN A 22 -6.43 -3.29 3.12
C ASN A 22 -6.14 -1.99 3.86
N ALA A 23 -5.05 -1.32 3.52
CA ALA A 23 -4.68 -0.03 4.08
C ALA A 23 -5.78 1.03 3.89
N TRP A 24 -6.43 1.08 2.73
CA TRP A 24 -7.52 2.03 2.48
C TRP A 24 -8.74 1.81 3.38
N ASP A 25 -9.07 0.56 3.69
CA ASP A 25 -10.21 0.27 4.59
C ASP A 25 -9.86 0.57 6.06
N VAL A 26 -8.60 0.39 6.44
CA VAL A 26 -8.07 0.82 7.75
C VAL A 26 -8.15 2.35 7.89
N LEU A 27 -7.61 3.10 6.93
CA LEU A 27 -7.63 4.57 6.93
C LEU A 27 -9.05 5.14 6.82
N ALA A 28 -9.95 4.45 6.10
CA ALA A 28 -11.38 4.79 6.03
C ALA A 28 -12.15 4.37 7.30
N LYS A 29 -11.50 3.78 8.30
CA LYS A 29 -12.09 3.31 9.57
C LYS A 29 -13.19 2.25 9.39
N LYS A 30 -13.11 1.47 8.32
CA LYS A 30 -14.00 0.34 8.08
C LYS A 30 -13.53 -0.93 8.77
N GLU A 31 -12.20 -1.02 9.00
CA GLU A 31 -11.55 -2.14 9.67
C GLU A 31 -10.94 -1.68 10.99
N ILE A 32 -11.07 -2.53 12.03
CA ILE A 32 -10.45 -2.32 13.34
C ILE A 32 -9.25 -3.24 13.46
N VAL A 33 -8.09 -2.64 13.65
CA VAL A 33 -6.79 -3.33 13.74
C VAL A 33 -6.17 -3.03 15.09
N PHE A 34 -5.58 -4.03 15.72
CA PHE A 34 -4.95 -3.92 17.05
C PHE A 34 -3.83 -4.96 17.24
N GLY A 35 -3.05 -4.80 18.30
CA GLY A 35 -1.97 -5.75 18.64
C GLY A 35 -0.72 -5.56 17.79
N ASN A 36 -0.09 -6.67 17.40
CA ASN A 36 1.06 -6.67 16.50
C ASN A 36 0.56 -6.62 15.05
N VAL A 37 1.02 -5.66 14.28
CA VAL A 37 0.53 -5.41 12.93
C VAL A 37 1.69 -5.38 11.95
N SER A 38 1.64 -6.23 10.93
CA SER A 38 2.55 -6.13 9.79
C SER A 38 1.91 -5.34 8.66
N VAL A 39 2.51 -4.21 8.30
CA VAL A 39 2.13 -3.43 7.12
C VAL A 39 3.00 -3.86 5.95
N ILE A 40 2.37 -4.42 4.91
CA ILE A 40 3.07 -4.93 3.73
C ILE A 40 3.07 -3.86 2.65
N GLY A 41 4.27 -3.37 2.36
CA GLY A 41 4.53 -2.25 1.44
C GLY A 41 4.91 -0.98 2.18
N GLY A 42 6.08 -0.45 1.87
CA GLY A 42 6.67 0.76 2.45
C GLY A 42 6.54 1.99 1.54
N GLY A 43 5.60 1.99 0.59
CA GLY A 43 5.21 3.20 -0.14
C GLY A 43 4.50 4.20 0.78
N LEU A 44 4.16 5.38 0.27
CA LEU A 44 3.57 6.46 1.07
C LEU A 44 2.34 6.00 1.86
N VAL A 45 1.37 5.33 1.21
CA VAL A 45 0.16 4.81 1.88
C VAL A 45 0.50 3.82 3.00
N GLY A 46 1.51 2.97 2.80
CA GLY A 46 1.92 2.01 3.83
C GLY A 46 2.55 2.70 5.03
N VAL A 47 3.41 3.67 4.80
CA VAL A 47 4.08 4.44 5.86
C VAL A 47 3.08 5.28 6.66
N GLU A 48 2.17 5.99 6.00
CA GLU A 48 1.08 6.74 6.64
C GLU A 48 0.13 5.82 7.45
N THR A 49 -0.15 4.62 6.91
CA THR A 49 -0.98 3.64 7.63
C THR A 49 -0.26 3.10 8.85
N ALA A 50 1.06 2.87 8.75
CA ALA A 50 1.88 2.41 9.87
C ALA A 50 1.94 3.44 10.99
N GLU A 51 2.17 4.71 10.67
CA GLU A 51 2.13 5.83 11.62
C GLU A 51 0.75 5.92 12.30
N TYR A 52 -0.32 5.93 11.50
CA TYR A 52 -1.69 5.98 12.00
C TYR A 52 -2.00 4.84 13.00
N LEU A 53 -1.56 3.62 12.73
CA LEU A 53 -1.78 2.47 13.62
C LEU A 53 -0.89 2.55 14.86
N ALA A 54 0.37 2.93 14.72
CA ALA A 54 1.30 3.06 15.83
C ALA A 54 0.89 4.17 16.80
N SER A 55 0.42 5.32 16.30
CA SER A 55 -0.14 6.40 17.14
C SER A 55 -1.38 5.98 17.93
N ARG A 56 -2.02 4.86 17.56
CA ARG A 56 -3.17 4.25 18.26
C ARG A 56 -2.80 3.08 19.17
N GLY A 57 -1.50 2.85 19.36
CA GLY A 57 -0.99 1.85 20.29
C GLY A 57 -0.80 0.44 19.70
N CYS A 58 -0.85 0.30 18.38
CA CYS A 58 -0.42 -0.93 17.73
C CYS A 58 1.11 -1.02 17.74
N LYS A 59 1.65 -2.25 17.86
CA LYS A 59 3.05 -2.51 17.58
C LYS A 59 3.20 -2.82 16.10
N VAL A 60 3.81 -1.92 15.35
CA VAL A 60 3.82 -1.96 13.89
C VAL A 60 5.19 -2.34 13.34
N THR A 61 5.19 -3.27 12.37
CA THR A 61 6.36 -3.59 11.55
C THR A 61 6.01 -3.36 10.09
N ILE A 62 6.75 -2.49 9.40
CA ILE A 62 6.66 -2.31 7.94
C ILE A 62 7.55 -3.36 7.27
N VAL A 63 6.99 -4.10 6.31
CA VAL A 63 7.72 -5.05 5.46
C VAL A 63 7.78 -4.51 4.04
N GLU A 64 8.97 -4.16 3.57
CA GLU A 64 9.20 -3.58 2.25
C GLU A 64 10.23 -4.39 1.47
N MET A 65 9.89 -4.77 0.24
CA MET A 65 10.77 -5.55 -0.63
C MET A 65 11.93 -4.74 -1.22
N MET A 66 11.75 -3.43 -1.32
CA MET A 66 12.79 -2.51 -1.76
C MET A 66 13.78 -2.22 -0.62
N ASP A 67 14.88 -1.58 -0.96
CA ASP A 67 15.94 -1.17 -0.02
C ASP A 67 15.59 0.05 0.84
N GLN A 68 14.48 0.73 0.50
CA GLN A 68 14.05 1.98 1.13
C GLN A 68 12.52 2.09 1.15
N ILE A 69 11.98 2.66 2.23
CA ILE A 69 10.57 3.08 2.32
C ILE A 69 10.38 4.52 1.84
N ALA A 70 9.14 4.89 1.52
CA ALA A 70 8.73 6.24 1.12
C ALA A 70 9.61 6.87 0.02
N LYS A 71 10.11 6.07 -0.92
CA LYS A 71 11.07 6.47 -1.95
C LYS A 71 10.56 7.60 -2.87
N GLU A 72 9.24 7.70 -3.01
CA GLU A 72 8.58 8.70 -3.88
C GLU A 72 8.23 10.00 -3.13
N GLU A 73 8.51 10.05 -1.80
CA GLU A 73 8.19 11.23 -1.00
C GLU A 73 9.23 12.33 -1.17
N SER A 74 8.78 13.57 -1.00
CA SER A 74 9.67 14.73 -1.12
C SER A 74 10.68 14.77 0.04
N ASN A 75 11.88 15.25 -0.25
CA ASN A 75 12.93 15.46 0.76
C ASN A 75 12.53 16.45 1.88
N THR A 76 11.43 17.16 1.71
CA THR A 76 10.92 18.13 2.68
C THR A 76 10.02 17.44 3.72
N VAL A 77 9.24 16.44 3.32
CA VAL A 77 8.28 15.74 4.18
C VAL A 77 8.88 14.50 4.81
N LEU A 78 9.74 13.79 4.06
CA LEU A 78 10.35 12.53 4.49
C LEU A 78 11.01 12.56 5.87
N PRO A 79 11.80 13.60 6.26
CA PRO A 79 12.42 13.64 7.58
C PRO A 79 11.40 13.63 8.72
N THR A 80 10.34 14.43 8.61
CA THR A 80 9.27 14.48 9.62
C THR A 80 8.54 13.15 9.74
N LEU A 81 8.23 12.53 8.61
CA LEU A 81 7.58 11.22 8.57
C LEU A 81 8.44 10.13 9.24
N MET A 82 9.74 10.13 8.97
CA MET A 82 10.69 9.20 9.60
C MET A 82 10.84 9.45 11.10
N GLU A 83 10.79 10.71 11.54
CA GLU A 83 10.81 11.07 12.96
C GLU A 83 9.56 10.55 13.68
N GLU A 84 8.38 10.69 13.07
CA GLU A 84 7.11 10.16 13.61
C GLU A 84 7.13 8.65 13.72
N LEU A 85 7.57 7.93 12.68
CA LEU A 85 7.73 6.47 12.75
C LEU A 85 8.67 6.05 13.88
N ASN A 86 9.80 6.72 14.03
CA ASN A 86 10.76 6.44 15.08
C ASN A 86 10.19 6.74 16.48
N SER A 87 9.43 7.85 16.63
CA SER A 87 8.82 8.23 17.92
C SER A 87 7.78 7.22 18.40
N HIS A 88 7.16 6.52 17.48
CA HIS A 88 6.19 5.44 17.73
C HIS A 88 6.81 4.02 17.70
N GLU A 89 8.14 3.94 17.66
CA GLU A 89 8.88 2.65 17.66
C GLU A 89 8.44 1.71 16.53
N VAL A 90 8.09 2.25 15.36
CA VAL A 90 7.74 1.44 14.19
C VAL A 90 8.98 0.74 13.67
N GLU A 91 8.94 -0.60 13.61
CA GLU A 91 10.00 -1.40 13.02
C GLU A 91 9.92 -1.37 11.49
N VAL A 92 11.06 -1.20 10.80
CA VAL A 92 11.11 -1.19 9.34
C VAL A 92 12.04 -2.29 8.84
N LEU A 93 11.48 -3.24 8.10
CA LEU A 93 12.21 -4.30 7.43
C LEU A 93 12.25 -4.02 5.93
N THR A 94 13.36 -3.47 5.45
CA THR A 94 13.63 -3.30 4.02
C THR A 94 14.33 -4.51 3.43
N SER A 95 14.40 -4.60 2.10
CA SER A 95 14.91 -5.77 1.36
C SER A 95 14.27 -7.07 1.84
N ALA A 96 13.00 -6.99 2.26
CA ALA A 96 12.23 -8.07 2.87
C ALA A 96 10.96 -8.34 2.05
N LYS A 97 10.91 -9.50 1.40
CA LYS A 97 9.81 -9.92 0.56
C LYS A 97 8.85 -10.81 1.35
N LEU A 98 7.56 -10.45 1.35
CA LEU A 98 6.51 -11.32 1.91
C LEU A 98 6.41 -12.61 1.11
N MET A 99 6.47 -13.75 1.82
CA MET A 99 6.37 -15.08 1.23
C MET A 99 5.07 -15.80 1.61
N GLU A 100 4.61 -15.64 2.84
CA GLU A 100 3.44 -16.32 3.38
C GLU A 100 2.86 -15.52 4.55
N ILE A 101 1.55 -15.62 4.74
CA ILE A 101 0.82 -15.11 5.90
C ILE A 101 0.22 -16.30 6.63
N THR A 102 0.45 -16.36 7.93
CA THR A 102 -0.14 -17.37 8.82
C THR A 102 -1.17 -16.70 9.74
N GLU A 103 -1.84 -17.47 10.60
CA GLU A 103 -2.78 -16.94 11.58
C GLU A 103 -2.12 -16.02 12.64
N LYS A 104 -0.80 -16.12 12.84
CA LYS A 104 -0.08 -15.47 13.93
C LYS A 104 1.19 -14.74 13.49
N SER A 105 1.56 -14.81 12.23
CA SER A 105 2.81 -14.25 11.73
C SER A 105 2.79 -14.03 10.23
N VAL A 106 3.77 -13.27 9.75
CA VAL A 106 4.15 -13.24 8.34
C VAL A 106 5.55 -13.82 8.18
N ILE A 107 5.73 -14.62 7.14
CA ILE A 107 7.04 -15.15 6.75
C ILE A 107 7.60 -14.26 5.67
N VAL A 108 8.77 -13.71 5.92
CA VAL A 108 9.48 -12.84 4.99
C VAL A 108 10.81 -13.46 4.57
N GLU A 109 11.21 -13.18 3.36
CA GLU A 109 12.52 -13.49 2.83
C GLU A 109 13.33 -12.21 2.75
N LYS A 110 14.38 -12.09 3.56
CA LYS A 110 15.25 -10.93 3.65
C LYS A 110 16.59 -11.23 2.97
N THR A 111 17.03 -10.32 2.11
CA THR A 111 18.33 -10.42 1.46
C THR A 111 19.29 -9.42 2.08
N VAL A 112 20.39 -9.92 2.64
CA VAL A 112 21.47 -9.12 3.23
C VAL A 112 22.79 -9.70 2.70
N ASP A 113 23.65 -8.85 2.15
CA ASP A 113 24.97 -9.23 1.61
C ASP A 113 24.92 -10.47 0.68
N GLU A 114 23.98 -10.45 -0.27
CA GLU A 114 23.73 -11.54 -1.23
C GLU A 114 23.27 -12.88 -0.60
N LYS A 115 23.03 -12.90 0.71
CA LYS A 115 22.44 -14.06 1.39
C LYS A 115 20.97 -13.81 1.65
N THR A 116 20.19 -14.84 1.37
CA THR A 116 18.75 -14.82 1.58
C THR A 116 18.42 -15.66 2.81
N GLU A 117 17.76 -15.04 3.79
CA GLU A 117 17.33 -15.71 5.01
C GLU A 117 15.82 -15.50 5.19
N LYS A 118 15.16 -16.52 5.73
CA LYS A 118 13.75 -16.42 6.12
C LYS A 118 13.66 -15.92 7.54
N ALA A 119 12.77 -14.97 7.76
CA ALA A 119 12.42 -14.48 9.09
C ALA A 119 10.91 -14.57 9.29
N GLU A 120 10.51 -14.76 10.54
CA GLU A 120 9.12 -14.76 10.96
C GLU A 120 8.85 -13.52 11.79
N VAL A 121 7.80 -12.77 11.43
CA VAL A 121 7.36 -11.56 12.14
C VAL A 121 5.98 -11.83 12.74
N ALA A 122 5.90 -11.78 14.06
CA ALA A 122 4.64 -11.99 14.78
C ALA A 122 3.60 -10.92 14.38
N SER A 123 2.39 -11.35 14.03
CA SER A 123 1.35 -10.47 13.52
C SER A 123 -0.03 -10.97 13.91
N ASP A 124 -0.80 -10.13 14.58
CA ASP A 124 -2.23 -10.36 14.84
C ASP A 124 -3.07 -9.92 13.65
N PHE A 125 -2.62 -8.87 12.94
CA PHE A 125 -3.21 -8.37 11.69
C PHE A 125 -2.14 -8.10 10.64
N VAL A 126 -2.51 -8.26 9.38
CA VAL A 126 -1.68 -7.92 8.23
C VAL A 126 -2.41 -6.89 7.38
N VAL A 127 -1.79 -5.74 7.18
CA VAL A 127 -2.34 -4.64 6.38
C VAL A 127 -1.64 -4.59 5.03
N MET A 128 -2.40 -4.82 3.96
CA MET A 128 -1.89 -4.75 2.59
C MET A 128 -1.86 -3.31 2.10
N ALA A 129 -0.66 -2.81 1.80
CA ALA A 129 -0.38 -1.46 1.27
C ALA A 129 0.51 -1.53 0.02
N VAL A 130 0.29 -2.54 -0.84
CA VAL A 130 1.15 -2.89 -1.98
C VAL A 130 0.79 -2.14 -3.26
N GLY A 131 0.14 -1.01 -3.11
CA GLY A 131 -0.28 -0.14 -4.20
C GLY A 131 -1.69 -0.44 -4.69
N ALA A 132 -2.00 0.10 -5.86
CA ALA A 132 -3.32 0.04 -6.46
C ALA A 132 -3.23 -0.39 -7.94
N LYS A 133 -4.34 -0.84 -8.49
CA LYS A 133 -4.52 -1.15 -9.90
C LYS A 133 -5.71 -0.37 -10.45
N LYS A 134 -5.66 -0.03 -11.73
CA LYS A 134 -6.75 0.68 -12.41
C LYS A 134 -8.08 -0.07 -12.27
N ASN A 135 -9.15 0.69 -12.05
CA ASN A 135 -10.52 0.19 -12.08
C ASN A 135 -11.18 0.60 -13.41
N ALA A 136 -10.73 -0.02 -14.50
CA ALA A 136 -11.29 0.23 -15.83
C ALA A 136 -12.61 -0.54 -15.98
N VAL A 137 -13.68 0.19 -16.26
CA VAL A 137 -15.02 -0.37 -16.56
C VAL A 137 -15.26 -0.29 -18.05
N GLU A 138 -15.52 -1.41 -18.69
CA GLU A 138 -15.90 -1.46 -20.10
C GLU A 138 -17.41 -1.16 -20.28
N LEU A 139 -17.71 -0.17 -21.12
CA LEU A 139 -19.09 0.24 -21.45
C LEU A 139 -19.49 -0.31 -22.82
N ASN A 140 -19.66 -1.63 -22.90
CA ASN A 140 -19.88 -2.36 -24.17
C ASN A 140 -21.16 -1.95 -24.94
N ASN A 141 -22.14 -1.35 -24.26
CA ASN A 141 -23.41 -0.93 -24.85
C ASN A 141 -23.51 0.58 -25.09
N CYS A 142 -22.43 1.32 -24.92
CA CYS A 142 -22.40 2.76 -25.18
C CYS A 142 -22.08 3.02 -26.65
N THR A 143 -22.92 3.77 -27.32
CA THR A 143 -22.72 4.17 -28.72
C THR A 143 -22.09 5.56 -28.86
N LEU A 144 -21.89 6.26 -27.75
CA LEU A 144 -21.25 7.57 -27.71
C LEU A 144 -19.72 7.42 -27.59
N PRO A 145 -18.94 8.40 -28.02
CA PRO A 145 -17.51 8.44 -27.73
C PRO A 145 -17.26 8.34 -26.23
N ILE A 146 -16.34 7.47 -25.84
CA ILE A 146 -16.01 7.24 -24.43
C ILE A 146 -14.58 7.71 -24.19
N HIS A 147 -14.43 8.61 -23.21
CA HIS A 147 -13.14 9.08 -22.74
C HIS A 147 -12.92 8.59 -21.30
N TYR A 148 -11.75 8.06 -21.05
CA TYR A 148 -11.33 7.63 -19.71
C TYR A 148 -10.35 8.63 -19.14
N VAL A 149 -10.48 8.97 -17.86
CA VAL A 149 -9.64 9.97 -17.19
C VAL A 149 -9.28 9.51 -15.77
N GLY A 150 -8.17 10.01 -15.23
CA GLY A 150 -7.69 9.67 -13.90
C GLY A 150 -7.11 8.27 -13.81
N ASP A 151 -7.11 7.69 -12.61
CA ASP A 151 -6.44 6.44 -12.29
C ASP A 151 -6.98 5.19 -13.01
N CYS A 152 -8.10 5.30 -13.69
CA CYS A 152 -8.60 4.20 -14.51
C CYS A 152 -7.94 4.10 -15.89
N THR A 153 -7.08 5.06 -16.29
CA THR A 153 -6.46 5.12 -17.62
C THR A 153 -5.06 4.54 -17.68
N GLY A 154 -4.22 4.79 -16.68
CA GLY A 154 -2.81 4.43 -16.67
C GLY A 154 -2.56 2.94 -16.43
N GLU A 155 -1.32 2.52 -16.59
CA GLU A 155 -0.86 1.19 -16.17
C GLU A 155 -0.82 1.08 -14.64
N ARG A 156 -0.52 2.20 -13.97
CA ARG A 156 -0.54 2.34 -12.50
C ARG A 156 -1.33 3.57 -12.12
N PRO A 157 -2.19 3.48 -11.09
CA PRO A 157 -2.75 4.65 -10.44
C PRO A 157 -1.63 5.58 -9.98
N SER A 158 -1.87 6.87 -10.07
CA SER A 158 -0.87 7.89 -9.80
C SER A 158 -1.34 8.81 -8.66
N ASN A 159 -1.32 10.11 -8.86
CA ASN A 159 -1.65 11.11 -7.86
C ASN A 159 -2.78 12.04 -8.37
N ILE A 160 -3.20 12.95 -7.51
CA ILE A 160 -4.27 13.93 -7.82
C ILE A 160 -3.88 14.80 -9.01
N GLU A 161 -2.61 15.19 -9.15
CA GLU A 161 -2.11 16.00 -10.27
C GLU A 161 -2.35 15.29 -11.60
N HIS A 162 -1.98 14.00 -11.68
CA HIS A 162 -2.22 13.19 -12.88
C HIS A 162 -3.72 13.05 -13.19
N ALA A 163 -4.54 12.83 -12.18
CA ALA A 163 -5.99 12.71 -12.36
C ALA A 163 -6.60 14.01 -12.91
N ILE A 164 -6.20 15.17 -12.37
CA ILE A 164 -6.64 16.48 -12.85
C ILE A 164 -6.14 16.73 -14.27
N LYS A 165 -4.84 16.47 -14.52
CA LYS A 165 -4.26 16.70 -15.84
C LYS A 165 -4.92 15.86 -16.92
N SER A 166 -5.13 14.58 -16.70
CA SER A 166 -5.77 13.69 -17.68
C SER A 166 -7.21 14.12 -18.01
N ALA A 167 -7.96 14.60 -17.00
CA ALA A 167 -9.30 15.12 -17.21
C ALA A 167 -9.29 16.44 -18.00
N TYR A 168 -8.34 17.33 -17.69
CA TYR A 168 -8.17 18.60 -18.39
C TYR A 168 -7.80 18.39 -19.86
N ASP A 169 -6.83 17.50 -20.14
CA ASP A 169 -6.37 17.23 -21.51
C ASP A 169 -7.55 16.72 -22.37
N VAL A 170 -8.34 15.78 -21.88
CA VAL A 170 -9.56 15.32 -22.59
C VAL A 170 -10.58 16.42 -22.78
N ALA A 171 -10.81 17.25 -21.76
CA ALA A 171 -11.79 18.34 -21.87
C ALA A 171 -11.38 19.42 -22.90
N CYS A 172 -10.09 19.60 -23.15
CA CYS A 172 -9.59 20.52 -24.16
C CYS A 172 -9.70 19.97 -25.60
N GLU A 173 -9.88 18.67 -25.76
CA GLU A 173 -10.02 18.01 -27.08
C GLU A 173 -11.50 17.85 -27.51
N LEU A 174 -12.45 18.05 -26.60
CA LEU A 174 -13.90 18.00 -26.86
C LEU A 174 -14.46 19.32 -27.36
#